data_8df777072383a7bd9caff0ff3454be54
#
_entry.id   8df777072383a7bd9caff0ff3454be54
#
_cell.length_a   1.000
_cell.length_b   1.000
_cell.length_c   1.000
_cell.angle_alpha   90.00
_cell.angle_beta   90.00
_cell.angle_gamma   90.00
#
_symmetry.space_group_name_H-M   'P 1'
#
loop_
_entity.id
_entity.type
_entity.pdbx_description
1 polymer ?
#
loop_
_entity_poly.entity_id
_entity_poly.type
_entity_poly.pdbx_seq_one_letter_code
_entity_poly.pdbx_strand_id
1 'polypeptide(L)'
;MTTTEAATAPNPALAQFIKFCVIGLSSAIIDISISNWLTYGVGLHWVVAKVISFSFAVTNGFIWNSFWTFRGMGSGKRHEMYVKFVTVNVIGLILNVAIMKLVFMVSTGKLIHQGTPDKLHWAIATITAIFLVAIWNFMANRKWTFKHPSV
;
A
#
# COMPACT_ATOMS: atom_id res chain seq x y z
N MET A 1 -26.54 18.85 -37.13
CA MET A 1 -25.77 19.25 -35.94
C MET A 1 -25.49 17.99 -35.12
N THR A 2 -24.35 17.38 -35.35
CA THR A 2 -23.89 16.20 -34.61
C THR A 2 -23.00 16.68 -33.47
N THR A 3 -23.54 16.72 -32.26
CA THR A 3 -22.77 16.91 -31.05
C THR A 3 -21.94 15.64 -30.78
N THR A 4 -20.70 15.67 -31.23
CA THR A 4 -19.71 14.64 -30.87
C THR A 4 -19.47 14.79 -29.39
N GLU A 5 -19.99 13.85 -28.58
CA GLU A 5 -19.61 13.67 -27.18
C GLU A 5 -18.09 13.44 -27.15
N ALA A 6 -17.35 14.45 -26.74
CA ALA A 6 -15.94 14.32 -26.41
C ALA A 6 -15.86 13.37 -25.22
N ALA A 7 -15.55 12.11 -25.46
CA ALA A 7 -15.23 11.14 -24.43
C ALA A 7 -14.12 11.73 -23.55
N THR A 8 -14.45 12.14 -22.34
CA THR A 8 -13.52 12.72 -21.38
C THR A 8 -12.41 11.71 -21.10
N ALA A 9 -11.21 12.01 -21.56
CA ALA A 9 -10.04 11.17 -21.29
C ALA A 9 -9.91 10.94 -19.77
N PRO A 10 -9.71 9.70 -19.32
CA PRO A 10 -9.67 9.39 -17.89
C PRO A 10 -8.58 10.23 -17.21
N ASN A 11 -8.90 10.79 -16.04
CA ASN A 11 -7.98 11.59 -15.23
C ASN A 11 -6.67 10.79 -15.01
N PRO A 12 -5.51 11.28 -15.48
CA PRO A 12 -4.27 10.53 -15.43
C PRO A 12 -3.85 10.13 -13.99
N ALA A 13 -4.23 10.93 -13.00
CA ALA A 13 -3.98 10.61 -11.59
C ALA A 13 -4.83 9.43 -11.10
N LEU A 14 -6.10 9.35 -11.53
CA LEU A 14 -6.97 8.23 -11.19
C LEU A 14 -6.48 6.93 -11.82
N ALA A 15 -6.07 6.96 -13.09
CA ALA A 15 -5.51 5.79 -13.76
C ALA A 15 -4.22 5.30 -13.05
N GLN A 16 -3.36 6.22 -12.62
CA GLN A 16 -2.17 5.88 -11.83
C GLN A 16 -2.54 5.29 -10.47
N PHE A 17 -3.56 5.84 -9.79
CA PHE A 17 -4.02 5.31 -8.51
C PHE A 17 -4.57 3.89 -8.64
N ILE A 18 -5.36 3.60 -9.65
CA ILE A 18 -5.88 2.25 -9.91
C ILE A 18 -4.72 1.26 -10.15
N LYS A 19 -3.76 1.62 -11.00
CA LYS A 19 -2.56 0.80 -11.23
C LYS A 19 -1.79 0.54 -9.94
N PHE A 20 -1.60 1.57 -9.12
CA PHE A 20 -0.95 1.47 -7.83
C PHE A 20 -1.68 0.48 -6.89
N CYS A 21 -3.01 0.55 -6.83
CA CYS A 21 -3.82 -0.37 -6.03
C CYS A 21 -3.72 -1.83 -6.53
N VAL A 22 -3.73 -2.06 -7.84
CA VAL A 22 -3.56 -3.40 -8.42
C VAL A 22 -2.19 -3.99 -8.06
N ILE A 23 -1.13 -3.19 -8.14
CA ILE A 23 0.22 -3.62 -7.73
C ILE A 23 0.27 -3.87 -6.22
N GLY A 24 -0.35 -3.01 -5.41
CA GLY A 24 -0.45 -3.19 -3.97
C GLY A 24 -1.14 -4.50 -3.60
N LEU A 25 -2.22 -4.86 -4.30
CA LEU A 25 -2.91 -6.13 -4.11
C LEU A 25 -2.02 -7.33 -4.48
N SER A 26 -1.31 -7.26 -5.60
CA SER A 26 -0.36 -8.33 -5.99
C SER A 26 0.76 -8.50 -4.96
N SER A 27 1.28 -7.40 -4.42
CA SER A 27 2.30 -7.42 -3.37
C SER A 27 1.76 -8.03 -2.07
N ALA A 28 0.50 -7.75 -1.71
CA ALA A 28 -0.14 -8.36 -0.54
C ALA A 28 -0.31 -9.88 -0.71
N ILE A 29 -0.69 -10.33 -1.90
CA ILE A 29 -0.78 -11.78 -2.21
C ILE A 29 0.59 -12.45 -2.06
N ILE A 30 1.65 -11.84 -2.59
CA ILE A 30 3.03 -12.33 -2.45
C ILE A 30 3.44 -12.41 -0.98
N ASP A 31 3.18 -11.35 -0.20
CA ASP A 31 3.50 -11.30 1.23
C ASP A 31 2.82 -12.43 2.00
N ILE A 32 1.51 -12.57 1.83
CA ILE A 32 0.73 -13.61 2.52
C ILE A 32 1.19 -15.01 2.10
N SER A 33 1.39 -15.25 0.81
CA SER A 33 1.79 -16.56 0.29
C SER A 33 3.17 -16.97 0.81
N ILE A 34 4.16 -16.09 0.72
CA ILE A 34 5.52 -16.36 1.19
C ILE A 34 5.55 -16.51 2.71
N SER A 35 4.87 -15.63 3.45
CA SER A 35 4.82 -15.68 4.91
C SER A 35 4.23 -17.01 5.40
N ASN A 36 3.11 -17.44 4.82
CA ASN A 36 2.46 -18.71 5.18
C ASN A 36 3.34 -19.90 4.81
N TRP A 37 3.92 -19.91 3.62
CA TRP A 37 4.80 -21.01 3.19
C TRP A 37 6.03 -21.14 4.09
N LEU A 38 6.68 -20.02 4.44
CA LEU A 38 7.84 -20.03 5.32
C LEU A 38 7.49 -20.45 6.75
N THR A 39 6.33 -20.01 7.26
CA THR A 39 5.92 -20.32 8.64
C THR A 39 5.43 -21.76 8.75
N TYR A 40 4.50 -22.19 7.91
CA TYR A 40 3.84 -23.49 8.04
C TYR A 40 4.48 -24.60 7.21
N GLY A 41 5.13 -24.27 6.09
CA GLY A 41 5.80 -25.23 5.21
C GLY A 41 7.24 -25.48 5.60
N VAL A 42 8.01 -24.43 5.91
CA VAL A 42 9.44 -24.53 6.26
C VAL A 42 9.67 -24.56 7.77
N GLY A 43 8.70 -24.10 8.58
CA GLY A 43 8.81 -24.07 10.04
C GLY A 43 9.64 -22.88 10.58
N LEU A 44 9.80 -21.82 9.81
CA LEU A 44 10.49 -20.63 10.29
C LEU A 44 9.65 -19.89 11.34
N HIS A 45 10.34 -19.25 12.28
CA HIS A 45 9.70 -18.36 13.22
C HIS A 45 8.92 -17.26 12.47
N TRP A 46 7.67 -17.02 12.85
CA TRP A 46 6.75 -16.15 12.12
C TRP A 46 7.29 -14.73 11.87
N VAL A 47 8.09 -14.17 12.79
CA VAL A 47 8.71 -12.84 12.61
C VAL A 47 9.71 -12.86 11.45
N VAL A 48 10.54 -13.90 11.37
CA VAL A 48 11.54 -14.06 10.30
C VAL A 48 10.83 -14.24 8.96
N ALA A 49 9.82 -15.12 8.92
CA ALA A 49 8.98 -15.33 7.75
C ALA A 49 8.35 -14.01 7.27
N LYS A 50 7.86 -13.18 8.20
CA LYS A 50 7.25 -11.88 7.90
C LYS A 50 8.24 -10.87 7.34
N VAL A 51 9.45 -10.78 7.89
CA VAL A 51 10.48 -9.87 7.36
C VAL A 51 10.88 -10.26 5.94
N ILE A 52 11.05 -11.55 5.68
CA ILE A 52 11.40 -12.06 4.36
C ILE A 52 10.26 -11.78 3.37
N SER A 53 9.02 -12.17 3.70
CA SER A 53 7.87 -11.98 2.80
C SER A 53 7.60 -10.49 2.49
N PHE A 54 7.71 -9.62 3.50
CA PHE A 54 7.60 -8.17 3.32
C PHE A 54 8.68 -7.63 2.36
N SER A 55 9.91 -8.12 2.46
CA SER A 55 11.01 -7.71 1.57
C SER A 55 10.71 -8.07 0.11
N PHE A 56 10.17 -9.26 -0.15
CA PHE A 56 9.72 -9.66 -1.49
C PHE A 56 8.53 -8.80 -1.98
N ALA A 57 7.54 -8.59 -1.14
CA ALA A 57 6.35 -7.82 -1.48
C ALA A 57 6.67 -6.36 -1.81
N VAL A 58 7.50 -5.70 -0.98
CA VAL A 58 7.87 -4.30 -1.21
C VAL A 58 8.76 -4.15 -2.44
N THR A 59 9.63 -5.12 -2.70
CA THR A 59 10.46 -5.14 -3.92
C THR A 59 9.60 -5.30 -5.18
N ASN A 60 8.63 -6.23 -5.16
CA ASN A 60 7.64 -6.37 -6.23
C ASN A 60 6.90 -5.05 -6.46
N GLY A 61 6.40 -4.44 -5.38
CA GLY A 61 5.71 -3.16 -5.44
C GLY A 61 6.56 -2.04 -6.06
N PHE A 62 7.83 -1.94 -5.66
CA PHE A 62 8.76 -0.95 -6.23
C PHE A 62 9.00 -1.15 -7.72
N ILE A 63 9.30 -2.39 -8.12
CA ILE A 63 9.58 -2.74 -9.52
C ILE A 63 8.40 -2.35 -10.40
N TRP A 64 7.21 -2.86 -10.10
CA TRP A 64 6.04 -2.62 -10.94
C TRP A 64 5.55 -1.17 -10.89
N ASN A 65 5.61 -0.50 -9.75
CA ASN A 65 5.28 0.92 -9.69
C ASN A 65 6.26 1.76 -10.51
N SER A 66 7.55 1.43 -10.52
CA SER A 66 8.55 2.13 -11.33
C SER A 66 8.32 1.95 -12.84
N PHE A 67 7.96 0.74 -13.27
CA PHE A 67 7.80 0.44 -14.69
C PHE A 67 6.41 0.74 -15.25
N TRP A 68 5.37 0.67 -14.43
CA TRP A 68 4.00 0.77 -14.91
C TRP A 68 3.24 1.97 -14.37
N THR A 69 3.18 2.17 -13.06
CA THR A 69 2.39 3.27 -12.46
C THR A 69 3.04 4.63 -12.69
N PHE A 70 4.33 4.73 -12.41
CA PHE A 70 5.11 5.97 -12.45
C PHE A 70 6.16 5.97 -13.56
N ARG A 71 5.85 5.30 -14.67
CA ARG A 71 6.74 5.24 -15.84
C ARG A 71 7.11 6.64 -16.32
N GLY A 72 8.41 6.90 -16.50
CA GLY A 72 8.92 8.22 -16.90
C GLY A 72 9.00 9.24 -15.77
N MET A 73 8.58 8.87 -14.56
CA MET A 73 8.77 9.64 -13.34
C MET A 73 10.01 9.12 -12.58
N GLY A 74 10.56 9.97 -11.72
CA GLY A 74 11.74 9.64 -10.93
C GLY A 74 13.06 10.06 -11.57
N SER A 75 13.71 11.05 -10.96
CA SER A 75 14.98 11.63 -11.41
C SER A 75 16.18 11.18 -10.58
N GLY A 76 15.94 10.38 -9.55
CA GLY A 76 16.96 9.93 -8.61
C GLY A 76 17.63 8.60 -8.99
N LYS A 77 18.72 8.26 -8.29
CA LYS A 77 19.33 6.94 -8.39
C LYS A 77 18.33 5.87 -7.91
N ARG A 78 18.28 4.73 -8.58
CA ARG A 78 17.30 3.67 -8.29
C ARG A 78 17.30 3.20 -6.83
N HIS A 79 18.48 3.10 -6.21
CA HIS A 79 18.57 2.69 -4.81
C HIS A 79 17.98 3.73 -3.85
N GLU A 80 18.16 5.03 -4.13
CA GLU A 80 17.55 6.11 -3.33
C GLU A 80 16.02 6.07 -3.45
N MET A 81 15.51 5.85 -4.67
CA MET A 81 14.08 5.67 -4.90
C MET A 81 13.53 4.44 -4.17
N TYR A 82 14.29 3.34 -4.17
CA TYR A 82 13.91 2.13 -3.44
C TYR A 82 13.84 2.38 -1.93
N VAL A 83 14.85 3.02 -1.35
CA VAL A 83 14.86 3.36 0.09
C VAL A 83 13.67 4.26 0.44
N LYS A 84 13.38 5.30 -0.37
CA LYS A 84 12.20 6.15 -0.19
C LYS A 84 10.91 5.35 -0.27
N PHE A 85 10.79 4.45 -1.24
CA PHE A 85 9.62 3.58 -1.39
C PHE A 85 9.41 2.69 -0.16
N VAL A 86 10.45 2.04 0.33
CA VAL A 86 10.41 1.24 1.57
C VAL A 86 9.98 2.10 2.76
N THR A 87 10.58 3.29 2.91
CA THR A 87 10.24 4.22 3.99
C THR A 87 8.77 4.61 3.97
N VAL A 88 8.23 4.96 2.80
CA VAL A 88 6.79 5.29 2.63
C VAL A 88 5.91 4.12 3.06
N ASN A 89 6.27 2.89 2.67
CA ASN A 89 5.51 1.69 3.01
C ASN A 89 5.58 1.37 4.52
N VAL A 90 6.74 1.55 5.15
CA VAL A 90 6.88 1.37 6.62
C VAL A 90 6.05 2.42 7.38
N ILE A 91 6.09 3.68 6.96
CA ILE A 91 5.23 4.73 7.54
C ILE A 91 3.75 4.37 7.32
N GLY A 92 3.39 3.90 6.12
CA GLY A 92 2.05 3.43 5.81
C GLY A 92 1.58 2.30 6.74
N LEU A 93 2.45 1.36 7.08
CA LEU A 93 2.15 0.29 8.04
C LEU A 93 1.86 0.85 9.45
N ILE A 94 2.67 1.79 9.92
CA ILE A 94 2.46 2.46 11.22
C ILE A 94 1.13 3.21 11.22
N LEU A 95 0.85 3.97 10.15
CA LEU A 95 -0.41 4.69 9.98
C LEU A 95 -1.61 3.72 9.93
N ASN A 96 -1.47 2.58 9.27
CA ASN A 96 -2.53 1.56 9.21
C ASN A 96 -2.93 1.11 10.62
N VAL A 97 -1.96 0.73 11.45
CA VAL A 97 -2.21 0.32 12.82
C VAL A 97 -2.82 1.44 13.66
N ALA A 98 -2.31 2.67 13.51
CA ALA A 98 -2.82 3.84 14.26
C ALA A 98 -4.27 4.17 13.86
N ILE A 99 -4.56 4.23 12.56
CA ILE A 99 -5.91 4.52 12.05
C ILE A 99 -6.89 3.41 12.47
N MET A 100 -6.50 2.15 12.33
CA MET A 100 -7.33 1.01 12.73
C MET A 100 -7.71 1.08 14.22
N LYS A 101 -6.71 1.37 15.08
CA LYS A 101 -6.97 1.55 16.53
C LYS A 101 -7.89 2.72 16.80
N LEU A 102 -7.67 3.86 16.14
CA LEU A 102 -8.48 5.07 16.31
C LEU A 102 -9.94 4.84 15.88
N VAL A 103 -10.15 4.29 14.68
CA VAL A 103 -11.50 4.02 14.16
C VAL A 103 -12.24 3.02 15.07
N PHE A 104 -11.54 1.97 15.52
CA PHE A 104 -12.12 1.01 16.44
C PHE A 104 -12.51 1.66 17.78
N MET A 105 -11.64 2.49 18.36
CA MET A 105 -11.91 3.21 19.61
C MET A 105 -13.10 4.18 19.47
N VAL A 106 -13.16 4.93 18.38
CA VAL A 106 -14.26 5.88 18.13
C VAL A 106 -15.58 5.16 17.92
N SER A 107 -15.58 4.01 17.23
CA SER A 107 -16.82 3.26 16.91
C SER A 107 -17.36 2.44 18.08
N THR A 108 -16.51 2.00 19.01
CA THR A 108 -16.91 1.11 20.13
C THR A 108 -16.78 1.74 21.49
N GLY A 109 -16.11 2.88 21.62
CA GLY A 109 -15.72 3.46 22.91
C GLY A 109 -14.70 2.63 23.70
N LYS A 110 -14.12 1.59 23.08
CA LYS A 110 -13.19 0.64 23.73
C LYS A 110 -11.85 0.61 23.04
N LEU A 111 -10.77 0.38 23.80
CA LEU A 111 -9.46 0.07 23.24
C LEU A 111 -9.43 -1.37 22.71
N ILE A 112 -8.71 -1.61 21.61
CA ILE A 112 -8.59 -2.95 20.97
C ILE A 112 -8.11 -4.04 21.96
N HIS A 113 -7.40 -3.66 23.02
CA HIS A 113 -6.88 -4.60 24.04
C HIS A 113 -7.93 -5.06 25.07
N GLN A 114 -9.16 -4.54 25.05
CA GLN A 114 -10.18 -4.77 26.09
C GLN A 114 -11.25 -5.81 25.69
N GLY A 115 -10.86 -6.84 24.95
CA GLY A 115 -11.74 -7.95 24.58
C GLY A 115 -11.61 -8.40 23.13
N THR A 116 -12.38 -9.41 22.75
CA THR A 116 -12.47 -9.84 21.34
C THR A 116 -13.19 -8.77 20.53
N PRO A 117 -12.57 -8.25 19.45
CA PRO A 117 -13.23 -7.27 18.61
C PRO A 117 -14.51 -7.83 18.00
N ASP A 118 -15.60 -7.06 18.05
CA ASP A 118 -16.76 -7.37 17.24
C ASP A 118 -16.40 -7.32 15.74
N LYS A 119 -16.83 -8.35 15.01
CA LYS A 119 -16.45 -8.57 13.60
C LYS A 119 -16.78 -7.37 12.70
N LEU A 120 -17.92 -6.71 12.96
CA LEU A 120 -18.36 -5.57 12.15
C LEU A 120 -17.44 -4.35 12.36
N HIS A 121 -17.21 -3.96 13.62
CA HIS A 121 -16.36 -2.81 13.94
C HIS A 121 -14.89 -3.05 13.54
N TRP A 122 -14.42 -4.29 13.68
CA TRP A 122 -13.11 -4.69 13.19
C TRP A 122 -12.99 -4.56 11.67
N ALA A 123 -13.99 -5.01 10.92
CA ALA A 123 -14.00 -4.91 9.46
C ALA A 123 -14.03 -3.44 9.01
N ILE A 124 -14.88 -2.61 9.62
CA ILE A 124 -14.97 -1.16 9.34
C ILE A 124 -13.61 -0.50 9.59
N ALA A 125 -12.99 -0.74 10.74
CA ALA A 125 -11.69 -0.16 11.08
C ALA A 125 -10.60 -0.59 10.09
N THR A 126 -10.57 -1.86 9.71
CA THR A 126 -9.61 -2.44 8.77
C THR A 126 -9.77 -1.83 7.36
N ILE A 127 -11.00 -1.81 6.84
CA ILE A 127 -11.27 -1.27 5.49
C ILE A 127 -10.94 0.22 5.43
N THR A 128 -11.33 0.98 6.45
CA THR A 128 -11.03 2.41 6.53
C THR A 128 -9.52 2.67 6.56
N ALA A 129 -8.78 1.90 7.38
CA ALA A 129 -7.34 2.03 7.47
C ALA A 129 -6.65 1.68 6.15
N ILE A 130 -7.03 0.58 5.49
CA ILE A 130 -6.49 0.18 4.19
C ILE A 130 -6.71 1.28 3.15
N PHE A 131 -7.92 1.84 3.07
CA PHE A 131 -8.25 2.88 2.10
C PHE A 131 -7.44 4.16 2.31
N LEU A 132 -7.38 4.67 3.54
CA LEU A 132 -6.63 5.88 3.87
C LEU A 132 -5.12 5.70 3.66
N VAL A 133 -4.59 4.54 4.02
CA VAL A 133 -3.16 4.23 3.81
C VAL A 133 -2.84 4.02 2.33
N ALA A 134 -3.75 3.48 1.52
CA ALA A 134 -3.54 3.40 0.08
C ALA A 134 -3.42 4.79 -0.55
N ILE A 135 -4.25 5.75 -0.14
CA ILE A 135 -4.16 7.16 -0.57
C ILE A 135 -2.82 7.77 -0.12
N TRP A 136 -2.46 7.59 1.14
CA TRP A 136 -1.17 8.06 1.68
C TRP A 136 0.00 7.51 0.87
N ASN A 137 0.08 6.20 0.70
CA ASN A 137 1.16 5.54 -0.01
C ASN A 137 1.25 6.01 -1.47
N PHE A 138 0.11 6.16 -2.16
CA PHE A 138 0.07 6.66 -3.52
C PHE A 138 0.60 8.10 -3.59
N MET A 139 0.08 9.01 -2.74
CA MET A 139 0.46 10.42 -2.77
C MET A 139 1.93 10.63 -2.38
N ALA A 140 2.39 9.95 -1.33
CA ALA A 140 3.77 10.04 -0.88
C ALA A 140 4.74 9.47 -1.93
N ASN A 141 4.44 8.31 -2.51
CA ASN A 141 5.27 7.75 -3.57
C ASN A 141 5.29 8.63 -4.81
N ARG A 142 4.14 9.17 -5.25
CA ARG A 142 4.07 10.03 -6.42
C ARG A 142 4.86 11.34 -6.23
N LYS A 143 4.80 11.95 -5.03
CA LYS A 143 5.43 13.26 -4.77
C LYS A 143 6.89 13.17 -4.31
N TRP A 144 7.26 12.08 -3.65
CA TRP A 144 8.58 11.95 -3.02
C TRP A 144 9.46 10.88 -3.64
N THR A 145 8.94 9.68 -3.85
CA THR A 145 9.72 8.57 -4.44
C THR A 145 9.92 8.76 -5.94
N PHE A 146 8.83 9.05 -6.65
CA PHE A 146 8.77 9.16 -8.12
C PHE A 146 8.54 10.60 -8.59
N LYS A 147 9.17 11.57 -7.92
CA LYS A 147 9.05 12.98 -8.28
C LYS A 147 9.50 13.21 -9.74
N HIS A 148 8.73 14.02 -10.48
CA HIS A 148 9.16 14.48 -11.81
C HIS A 148 10.49 15.22 -11.70
N PRO A 149 11.41 15.09 -12.68
CA PRO A 149 12.55 15.99 -12.79
C PRO A 149 12.01 17.41 -12.82
N SER A 150 12.55 18.30 -11.96
CA SER A 150 12.36 19.74 -12.15
C SER A 150 13.07 20.11 -13.44
N VAL A 151 12.30 20.62 -14.40
CA VAL A 151 12.85 21.27 -15.61
C VAL A 151 13.59 22.50 -15.18
#